data_3baa1c415c1768d8e160e3ef6cf3c0d1
#
_entry.id   3baa1c415c1768d8e160e3ef6cf3c0d1
#
_cell.length_a   1.000
_cell.length_b   1.000
_cell.length_c   1.000
_cell.angle_alpha   90.00
_cell.angle_beta   90.00
_cell.angle_gamma   90.00
#
_symmetry.space_group_name_H-M   'P 1'
#
loop_
_entity.id
_entity.type
_entity.pdbx_description
1 polymer ?
#
loop_
_entity_poly.entity_id
_entity_poly.type
_entity_poly.pdbx_seq_one_letter_code
_entity_poly.pdbx_strand_id
1 'polypeptide(L)'
;QRVACSFVDRYYYSDEYNREYIHLLCEMATHFSDQAQNQLAASALFGIVIERLCDDFEELQTETYNRLICQVVKFLCEHESGQPLESELNGFHLRTEEQLYERIETIRLSPDQRLPIMANPKKILVLSRITIGADVAITSVICQRMANYYPDASIIVIGDAKLRQVFGDESGILVRELTYSRRGGLLERFLVWLDLLEQIRTEIDSLSPAEFLLLDPDSRLTQLGVLPL
;
A
#
# COMPACT_ATOMS: atom_id res chain seq x y z
N GLN A 1 -11.78 -5.61 19.37
CA GLN A 1 -12.88 -6.15 18.56
C GLN A 1 -14.17 -5.33 18.69
N ARG A 2 -14.72 -5.07 19.90
CA ARG A 2 -15.98 -4.32 20.06
C ARG A 2 -15.97 -2.98 19.34
N VAL A 3 -14.91 -2.19 19.47
CA VAL A 3 -14.78 -0.88 18.81
C VAL A 3 -14.80 -1.04 17.29
N ALA A 4 -14.07 -2.01 16.74
CA ALA A 4 -14.08 -2.29 15.31
C ALA A 4 -15.45 -2.71 14.79
N CYS A 5 -16.15 -3.61 15.51
CA CYS A 5 -17.52 -4.00 15.16
C CYS A 5 -18.47 -2.80 15.24
N SER A 6 -18.38 -1.97 16.28
CA SER A 6 -19.22 -0.78 16.41
C SER A 6 -18.98 0.24 15.29
N PHE A 7 -17.74 0.39 14.78
CA PHE A 7 -17.47 1.21 13.62
C PHE A 7 -18.17 0.66 12.38
N VAL A 8 -17.99 -0.64 12.10
CA VAL A 8 -18.59 -1.32 10.94
C VAL A 8 -20.13 -1.23 10.99
N ASP A 9 -20.72 -1.50 12.16
CA ASP A 9 -22.18 -1.44 12.33
C ASP A 9 -22.71 -0.02 12.05
N ARG A 10 -22.08 1.02 12.59
CA ARG A 10 -22.49 2.42 12.34
C ARG A 10 -22.31 2.82 10.89
N TYR A 11 -21.22 2.43 10.29
CA TYR A 11 -20.94 2.72 8.88
C TYR A 11 -22.00 2.08 7.97
N TYR A 12 -22.28 0.78 8.09
CA TYR A 12 -23.18 0.08 7.19
C TYR A 12 -24.67 0.30 7.48
N TYR A 13 -25.05 0.54 8.73
CA TYR A 13 -26.48 0.70 9.09
C TYR A 13 -26.90 2.16 9.28
N SER A 14 -25.99 3.08 9.52
CA SER A 14 -26.29 4.48 9.81
C SER A 14 -25.58 5.47 8.90
N ASP A 15 -24.79 4.98 7.94
CA ASP A 15 -23.97 5.80 7.03
C ASP A 15 -23.08 6.80 7.79
N GLU A 16 -22.54 6.38 8.95
CA GLU A 16 -21.75 7.22 9.84
C GLU A 16 -20.29 6.79 9.86
N TYR A 17 -19.39 7.62 9.30
CA TYR A 17 -17.95 7.45 9.49
C TYR A 17 -17.54 8.05 10.85
N ASN A 18 -17.29 7.21 11.84
CA ASN A 18 -16.90 7.65 13.18
C ASN A 18 -15.38 7.64 13.36
N ARG A 19 -14.76 8.81 13.24
CA ARG A 19 -13.31 9.03 13.40
C ARG A 19 -12.77 8.56 14.76
N GLU A 20 -13.53 8.76 15.83
CA GLU A 20 -13.11 8.44 17.18
C GLU A 20 -12.86 6.94 17.37
N TYR A 21 -13.63 6.08 16.72
CA TYR A 21 -13.42 4.64 16.79
C TYR A 21 -12.14 4.21 16.08
N ILE A 22 -11.80 4.85 14.95
CA ILE A 22 -10.53 4.59 14.25
C ILE A 22 -9.36 5.09 15.08
N HIS A 23 -9.46 6.30 15.63
CA HIS A 23 -8.42 6.86 16.51
C HIS A 23 -8.18 5.96 17.72
N LEU A 24 -9.22 5.52 18.40
CA LEU A 24 -9.14 4.61 19.55
C LEU A 24 -8.48 3.26 19.16
N LEU A 25 -8.78 2.71 17.99
CA LEU A 25 -8.14 1.49 17.50
C LEU A 25 -6.65 1.69 17.25
N CYS A 26 -6.25 2.85 16.73
CA CYS A 26 -4.85 3.22 16.54
C CYS A 26 -4.13 3.39 17.89
N GLU A 27 -4.72 4.10 18.84
CA GLU A 27 -4.19 4.19 20.21
C GLU A 27 -3.99 2.81 20.83
N MET A 28 -5.00 1.95 20.79
CA MET A 28 -4.91 0.59 21.33
C MET A 28 -3.85 -0.27 20.61
N ALA A 29 -3.53 0.05 19.37
CA ALA A 29 -2.52 -0.67 18.58
C ALA A 29 -1.09 -0.17 18.81
N THR A 30 -0.91 0.92 19.57
CA THR A 30 0.41 1.53 19.82
C THR A 30 0.70 1.79 21.30
N HIS A 31 -0.29 1.70 22.17
CA HIS A 31 -0.22 2.15 23.56
C HIS A 31 0.50 1.16 24.50
N PHE A 32 0.36 -0.14 24.28
CA PHE A 32 0.82 -1.13 25.25
C PHE A 32 2.31 -1.44 25.08
N SER A 33 3.02 -1.66 26.19
CA SER A 33 4.37 -2.21 26.18
C SER A 33 4.43 -3.67 25.69
N ASP A 34 3.32 -4.40 25.82
CA ASP A 34 3.15 -5.75 25.30
C ASP A 34 2.71 -5.69 23.83
N GLN A 35 3.62 -6.09 22.93
CA GLN A 35 3.37 -6.15 21.50
C GLN A 35 2.19 -7.05 21.12
N ALA A 36 1.91 -8.12 21.88
CA ALA A 36 0.79 -9.00 21.59
C ALA A 36 -0.56 -8.27 21.72
N GLN A 37 -0.67 -7.36 22.69
CA GLN A 37 -1.89 -6.53 22.84
C GLN A 37 -2.03 -5.52 21.72
N ASN A 38 -0.95 -4.87 21.31
CA ASN A 38 -0.94 -3.96 20.16
C ASN A 38 -1.34 -4.69 18.86
N GLN A 39 -0.83 -5.90 18.66
CA GLN A 39 -1.19 -6.75 17.52
C GLN A 39 -2.68 -7.14 17.49
N LEU A 40 -3.30 -7.37 18.66
CA LEU A 40 -4.73 -7.67 18.74
C LEU A 40 -5.57 -6.48 18.25
N ALA A 41 -5.20 -5.25 18.62
CA ALA A 41 -5.90 -4.05 18.17
C ALA A 41 -5.64 -3.78 16.67
N ALA A 42 -4.39 -3.89 16.22
CA ALA A 42 -4.06 -3.80 14.80
C ALA A 42 -4.82 -4.86 13.98
N SER A 43 -4.92 -6.10 14.48
CA SER A 43 -5.70 -7.16 13.83
C SER A 43 -7.19 -6.87 13.79
N ALA A 44 -7.74 -6.18 14.79
CA ALA A 44 -9.15 -5.76 14.76
C ALA A 44 -9.38 -4.64 13.74
N LEU A 45 -8.48 -3.67 13.63
CA LEU A 45 -8.55 -2.60 12.62
C LEU A 45 -8.45 -3.19 11.20
N PHE A 46 -7.46 -4.03 10.93
CA PHE A 46 -7.25 -4.59 9.60
C PHE A 46 -8.27 -5.68 9.26
N GLY A 47 -8.48 -6.67 10.12
CA GLY A 47 -9.27 -7.85 9.81
C GLY A 47 -10.79 -7.65 9.97
N ILE A 48 -11.25 -6.63 10.70
CA ILE A 48 -12.69 -6.37 10.86
C ILE A 48 -13.12 -5.13 10.06
N VAL A 49 -12.33 -4.03 10.12
CA VAL A 49 -12.73 -2.78 9.48
C VAL A 49 -12.21 -2.73 8.04
N ILE A 50 -10.89 -2.82 7.87
CA ILE A 50 -10.25 -2.61 6.55
C ILE A 50 -10.58 -3.73 5.57
N GLU A 51 -10.54 -5.00 5.98
CA GLU A 51 -10.92 -6.11 5.09
C GLU A 51 -12.37 -6.00 4.66
N ARG A 52 -13.28 -5.60 5.57
CA ARG A 52 -14.69 -5.42 5.23
C ARG A 52 -14.91 -4.34 4.18
N LEU A 53 -14.19 -3.21 4.25
CA LEU A 53 -14.26 -2.15 3.24
C LEU A 53 -13.65 -2.58 1.89
N CYS A 54 -12.73 -3.56 1.89
CA CYS A 54 -12.10 -4.05 0.67
C CYS A 54 -12.90 -5.16 -0.03
N ASP A 55 -13.84 -5.82 0.66
CA ASP A 55 -14.54 -6.99 0.12
C ASP A 55 -15.63 -6.61 -0.90
N ASP A 56 -16.25 -5.45 -0.77
CA ASP A 56 -17.42 -5.07 -1.56
C ASP A 56 -17.08 -4.42 -2.91
N PHE A 57 -15.84 -3.98 -3.14
CA PHE A 57 -15.35 -3.33 -4.38
C PHE A 57 -16.22 -2.15 -4.86
N GLU A 58 -17.00 -1.54 -3.98
CA GLU A 58 -17.84 -0.40 -4.32
C GLU A 58 -17.08 0.92 -4.17
N GLU A 59 -17.50 1.91 -4.93
CA GLU A 59 -16.85 3.23 -4.98
C GLU A 59 -16.85 3.93 -3.61
N LEU A 60 -17.99 3.84 -2.88
CA LEU A 60 -18.14 4.42 -1.55
C LEU A 60 -17.20 3.77 -0.52
N GLN A 61 -17.03 2.45 -0.58
CA GLN A 61 -16.10 1.74 0.31
C GLN A 61 -14.66 2.07 -0.01
N THR A 62 -14.30 2.29 -1.28
CA THR A 62 -12.97 2.74 -1.67
C THR A 62 -12.68 4.14 -1.12
N GLU A 63 -13.60 5.08 -1.24
CA GLU A 63 -13.48 6.42 -0.64
C GLU A 63 -13.28 6.33 0.88
N THR A 64 -14.10 5.52 1.55
CA THR A 64 -14.03 5.33 3.00
C THR A 64 -12.73 4.67 3.42
N TYR A 65 -12.25 3.69 2.65
CA TYR A 65 -10.93 3.09 2.85
C TYR A 65 -9.83 4.14 2.76
N ASN A 66 -9.82 4.96 1.72
CA ASN A 66 -8.83 6.01 1.52
C ASN A 66 -8.82 7.00 2.68
N ARG A 67 -10.00 7.47 3.11
CA ARG A 67 -10.16 8.35 4.28
C ARG A 67 -9.60 7.70 5.54
N LEU A 68 -9.93 6.44 5.79
CA LEU A 68 -9.49 5.70 6.98
C LEU A 68 -7.97 5.54 6.97
N ILE A 69 -7.37 5.13 5.86
CA ILE A 69 -5.92 4.96 5.78
C ILE A 69 -5.20 6.31 5.95
N CYS A 70 -5.70 7.39 5.37
CA CYS A 70 -5.13 8.73 5.59
C CYS A 70 -5.15 9.13 7.07
N GLN A 71 -6.26 8.87 7.78
CA GLN A 71 -6.36 9.10 9.22
C GLN A 71 -5.34 8.25 10.01
N VAL A 72 -5.19 6.96 9.66
CA VAL A 72 -4.21 6.07 10.31
C VAL A 72 -2.78 6.55 10.06
N VAL A 73 -2.45 6.92 8.82
CA VAL A 73 -1.13 7.46 8.47
C VAL A 73 -0.83 8.71 9.29
N LYS A 74 -1.79 9.65 9.37
CA LYS A 74 -1.60 10.88 10.15
C LYS A 74 -1.41 10.59 11.64
N PHE A 75 -2.20 9.69 12.22
CA PHE A 75 -2.00 9.23 13.60
C PHE A 75 -0.59 8.68 13.83
N LEU A 76 -0.09 7.85 12.88
CA LEU A 76 1.26 7.27 12.98
C LEU A 76 2.36 8.33 12.87
N CYS A 77 2.19 9.35 12.04
CA CYS A 77 3.13 10.47 11.95
C CYS A 77 3.25 11.25 13.26
N GLU A 78 2.18 11.31 14.04
CA GLU A 78 2.18 11.98 15.36
C GLU A 78 2.79 11.11 16.47
N HIS A 79 2.98 9.82 16.22
CA HIS A 79 3.61 8.88 17.14
C HIS A 79 5.14 8.98 17.05
N GLU A 80 5.85 8.90 18.20
CA GLU A 80 7.32 9.01 18.25
C GLU A 80 8.03 8.07 17.26
N SER A 81 7.59 6.82 17.18
CA SER A 81 8.16 5.82 16.24
C SER A 81 7.76 6.04 14.79
N GLY A 82 6.86 6.95 14.49
CA GLY A 82 6.38 7.29 13.15
C GLY A 82 7.09 8.48 12.51
N GLN A 83 8.05 9.11 13.20
CA GLN A 83 8.80 10.24 12.65
C GLN A 83 9.47 9.96 11.30
N PRO A 84 10.02 8.75 11.02
CA PRO A 84 10.57 8.47 9.70
C PRO A 84 9.51 8.50 8.60
N LEU A 85 8.28 8.02 8.89
CA LEU A 85 7.14 8.07 7.97
C LEU A 85 6.75 9.54 7.68
N GLU A 86 6.65 10.37 8.72
CA GLU A 86 6.34 11.78 8.58
C GLU A 86 7.40 12.52 7.75
N SER A 87 8.68 12.28 8.05
CA SER A 87 9.79 12.89 7.32
C SER A 87 9.74 12.59 5.83
N GLU A 88 9.47 11.33 5.47
CA GLU A 88 9.40 10.91 4.08
C GLU A 88 8.17 11.51 3.36
N LEU A 89 7.00 11.51 4.01
CA LEU A 89 5.79 12.16 3.47
C LEU A 89 5.97 13.67 3.27
N ASN A 90 6.69 14.33 4.16
CA ASN A 90 7.06 15.74 4.00
C ASN A 90 7.90 15.96 2.73
N GLY A 91 8.76 15.02 2.36
CA GLY A 91 9.51 15.02 1.10
C GLY A 91 8.60 14.97 -0.14
N PHE A 92 7.46 14.31 -0.04
CA PHE A 92 6.39 14.32 -1.06
C PHE A 92 5.44 15.52 -0.95
N HIS A 93 5.70 16.49 -0.06
CA HIS A 93 4.84 17.64 0.24
C HIS A 93 3.45 17.26 0.81
N LEU A 94 3.33 16.09 1.44
CA LEU A 94 2.11 15.56 2.05
C LEU A 94 2.22 15.66 3.58
N ARG A 95 1.79 16.77 4.13
CA ARG A 95 1.97 17.11 5.57
C ARG A 95 0.71 16.88 6.39
N THR A 96 -0.45 16.86 5.75
CA THR A 96 -1.74 16.74 6.43
C THR A 96 -2.54 15.56 5.90
N GLU A 97 -3.53 15.12 6.68
CA GLU A 97 -4.46 14.06 6.29
C GLU A 97 -5.21 14.45 5.02
N GLU A 98 -5.63 15.72 4.92
CA GLU A 98 -6.36 16.25 3.78
C GLU A 98 -5.52 16.18 2.50
N GLN A 99 -4.24 16.54 2.55
CA GLN A 99 -3.34 16.47 1.40
C GLN A 99 -3.16 15.02 0.90
N LEU A 100 -3.03 14.06 1.81
CA LEU A 100 -3.00 12.64 1.46
C LEU A 100 -4.30 12.20 0.80
N TYR A 101 -5.43 12.58 1.38
CA TYR A 101 -6.75 12.23 0.89
C TYR A 101 -7.03 12.87 -0.47
N GLU A 102 -6.79 14.17 -0.64
CA GLU A 102 -6.95 14.88 -1.91
C GLU A 102 -6.09 14.26 -3.02
N ARG A 103 -4.85 13.87 -2.69
CA ARG A 103 -3.97 13.21 -3.65
C ARG A 103 -4.58 11.90 -4.16
N ILE A 104 -4.94 11.00 -3.26
CA ILE A 104 -5.45 9.67 -3.66
C ILE A 104 -6.80 9.77 -4.36
N GLU A 105 -7.69 10.65 -3.93
CA GLU A 105 -8.96 10.88 -4.60
C GLU A 105 -8.79 11.51 -5.98
N THR A 106 -7.84 12.42 -6.14
CA THR A 106 -7.49 12.97 -7.46
C THR A 106 -7.02 11.87 -8.40
N ILE A 107 -6.19 10.92 -7.92
CA ILE A 107 -5.75 9.77 -8.71
C ILE A 107 -6.94 8.87 -9.03
N ARG A 108 -7.77 8.53 -8.06
CA ARG A 108 -8.94 7.65 -8.23
C ARG A 108 -9.97 8.22 -9.21
N LEU A 109 -10.24 9.49 -9.12
CA LEU A 109 -11.28 10.17 -9.92
C LEU A 109 -10.78 10.70 -11.26
N SER A 110 -9.48 10.61 -11.54
CA SER A 110 -8.93 11.08 -12.81
C SER A 110 -9.43 10.23 -13.97
N PRO A 111 -10.14 10.81 -14.93
CA PRO A 111 -10.54 10.10 -16.13
C PRO A 111 -9.31 9.78 -16.98
N ASP A 112 -9.26 8.57 -17.53
CA ASP A 112 -8.27 8.15 -18.54
C ASP A 112 -6.79 8.33 -18.17
N GLN A 113 -6.35 7.76 -17.07
CA GLN A 113 -4.91 7.61 -16.84
C GLN A 113 -4.36 6.51 -17.76
N ARG A 114 -4.08 6.89 -19.01
CA ARG A 114 -3.30 6.02 -19.88
C ARG A 114 -1.88 6.00 -19.34
N LEU A 115 -1.30 4.81 -19.25
CA LEU A 115 0.14 4.68 -19.02
C LEU A 115 0.88 5.62 -19.99
N PRO A 116 1.82 6.45 -19.51
CA PRO A 116 2.62 7.24 -20.41
C PRO A 116 3.27 6.28 -21.43
N ILE A 117 3.11 6.57 -22.72
CA ILE A 117 3.80 5.80 -23.77
C ILE A 117 5.26 6.15 -23.63
N MET A 118 6.00 5.31 -22.93
CA MET A 118 7.45 5.42 -22.83
C MET A 118 8.05 4.79 -24.08
N ALA A 119 8.93 5.53 -24.73
CA ALA A 119 9.53 5.05 -25.97
C ALA A 119 10.37 3.78 -25.76
N ASN A 120 11.09 3.67 -24.64
CA ASN A 120 11.95 2.50 -24.37
C ASN A 120 12.41 2.49 -22.89
N PRO A 121 11.59 2.07 -21.92
CA PRO A 121 12.03 1.94 -20.53
C PRO A 121 13.10 0.84 -20.42
N LYS A 122 14.15 1.10 -19.66
CA LYS A 122 15.19 0.12 -19.35
C LYS A 122 14.80 -0.79 -18.20
N LYS A 123 14.02 -0.26 -17.25
CA LYS A 123 13.51 -1.00 -16.08
C LYS A 123 12.02 -0.79 -15.90
N ILE A 124 11.35 -1.85 -15.52
CA ILE A 124 9.94 -1.84 -15.11
C ILE A 124 9.85 -2.48 -13.73
N LEU A 125 9.48 -1.67 -12.73
CA LEU A 125 9.28 -2.09 -11.37
C LEU A 125 7.78 -2.34 -11.16
N VAL A 126 7.41 -3.52 -10.67
CA VAL A 126 6.02 -3.90 -10.40
C VAL A 126 5.90 -4.30 -8.94
N LEU A 127 4.97 -3.69 -8.23
CA LEU A 127 4.72 -4.08 -6.85
C LEU A 127 3.85 -5.33 -6.77
N SER A 128 4.20 -6.25 -5.85
CA SER A 128 3.37 -7.38 -5.50
C SER A 128 2.09 -6.92 -4.78
N ARG A 129 0.98 -7.60 -5.02
CA ARG A 129 -0.25 -7.42 -4.24
C ARG A 129 -0.24 -8.14 -2.89
N ILE A 130 0.90 -8.79 -2.53
CA ILE A 130 1.15 -9.47 -1.25
C ILE A 130 0.35 -10.77 -1.03
N THR A 131 -0.56 -11.11 -1.90
CA THR A 131 -1.24 -12.41 -1.90
C THR A 131 -0.85 -13.22 -3.11
N ILE A 132 -0.38 -14.46 -2.93
CA ILE A 132 0.02 -15.32 -4.04
C ILE A 132 -1.09 -15.45 -5.09
N GLY A 133 -2.35 -15.59 -4.68
CA GLY A 133 -3.49 -15.67 -5.62
C GLY A 133 -3.62 -14.41 -6.49
N ALA A 134 -3.49 -13.22 -5.89
CA ALA A 134 -3.52 -11.96 -6.64
C ALA A 134 -2.24 -11.75 -7.47
N ASP A 135 -1.08 -12.19 -6.97
CA ASP A 135 0.15 -12.12 -7.74
C ASP A 135 0.12 -13.05 -8.97
N VAL A 136 -0.47 -14.23 -8.84
CA VAL A 136 -0.70 -15.12 -9.99
C VAL A 136 -1.74 -14.56 -10.95
N ALA A 137 -2.86 -14.02 -10.46
CA ALA A 137 -3.97 -13.60 -11.32
C ALA A 137 -3.77 -12.20 -11.94
N ILE A 138 -3.03 -11.32 -11.29
CA ILE A 138 -2.90 -9.90 -11.69
C ILE A 138 -1.44 -9.54 -11.96
N THR A 139 -0.55 -9.66 -10.96
CA THR A 139 0.84 -9.21 -11.08
C THR A 139 1.56 -9.95 -12.21
N SER A 140 1.37 -11.28 -12.33
CA SER A 140 1.99 -12.07 -13.41
C SER A 140 1.50 -11.64 -14.80
N VAL A 141 0.21 -11.33 -14.92
CA VAL A 141 -0.38 -10.87 -16.19
C VAL A 141 0.17 -9.50 -16.58
N ILE A 142 0.32 -8.59 -15.61
CA ILE A 142 0.97 -7.30 -15.83
C ILE A 142 2.41 -7.50 -16.30
N CYS A 143 3.19 -8.31 -15.60
CA CYS A 143 4.58 -8.59 -15.97
C CYS A 143 4.69 -9.19 -17.37
N GLN A 144 3.84 -10.16 -17.72
CA GLN A 144 3.83 -10.76 -19.04
C GLN A 144 3.48 -9.74 -20.14
N ARG A 145 2.51 -8.87 -19.90
CA ARG A 145 2.17 -7.80 -20.84
C ARG A 145 3.32 -6.81 -21.00
N MET A 146 3.97 -6.42 -19.90
CA MET A 146 5.12 -5.52 -19.95
C MET A 146 6.30 -6.15 -20.72
N ALA A 147 6.59 -7.43 -20.52
CA ALA A 147 7.60 -8.15 -21.27
C ALA A 147 7.31 -8.17 -22.79
N ASN A 148 6.05 -8.31 -23.17
CA ASN A 148 5.66 -8.28 -24.58
C ASN A 148 5.74 -6.86 -25.18
N TYR A 149 5.39 -5.82 -24.43
CA TYR A 149 5.44 -4.44 -24.90
C TYR A 149 6.87 -3.87 -24.93
N TYR A 150 7.70 -4.28 -23.98
CA TYR A 150 9.07 -3.77 -23.78
C TYR A 150 10.05 -4.93 -23.62
N PRO A 151 10.34 -5.65 -24.71
CA PRO A 151 11.13 -6.88 -24.67
C PRO A 151 12.58 -6.67 -24.20
N ASP A 152 13.09 -5.45 -24.32
CA ASP A 152 14.46 -5.09 -23.91
C ASP A 152 14.51 -4.55 -22.45
N ALA A 153 13.36 -4.37 -21.79
CA ALA A 153 13.31 -3.86 -20.43
C ALA A 153 13.53 -4.98 -19.40
N SER A 154 14.30 -4.69 -18.36
CA SER A 154 14.39 -5.56 -17.18
C SER A 154 13.15 -5.39 -16.32
N ILE A 155 12.41 -6.47 -16.07
CA ILE A 155 11.22 -6.46 -15.21
C ILE A 155 11.61 -6.95 -13.82
N ILE A 156 11.27 -6.16 -12.81
CA ILE A 156 11.57 -6.41 -11.40
C ILE A 156 10.26 -6.38 -10.61
N VAL A 157 9.95 -7.46 -9.90
CA VAL A 157 8.82 -7.51 -8.98
C VAL A 157 9.32 -7.35 -7.55
N ILE A 158 8.74 -6.41 -6.80
CA ILE A 158 9.09 -6.15 -5.40
C ILE A 158 8.01 -6.74 -4.50
N GLY A 159 8.39 -7.62 -3.56
CA GLY A 159 7.47 -8.21 -2.59
C GLY A 159 8.04 -9.44 -1.88
N ASP A 160 7.19 -10.27 -1.30
CA ASP A 160 7.59 -11.40 -0.47
C ASP A 160 8.41 -12.47 -1.23
N ALA A 161 9.32 -13.15 -0.54
CA ALA A 161 10.16 -14.22 -1.09
C ALA A 161 9.38 -15.33 -1.83
N LYS A 162 8.11 -15.54 -1.48
CA LYS A 162 7.23 -16.50 -2.17
C LYS A 162 6.97 -16.17 -3.64
N LEU A 163 7.22 -14.92 -4.06
CA LEU A 163 7.15 -14.55 -5.47
C LEU A 163 8.08 -15.37 -6.35
N ARG A 164 9.18 -15.89 -5.82
CA ARG A 164 10.07 -16.81 -6.55
C ARG A 164 9.36 -18.11 -6.97
N GLN A 165 8.26 -18.47 -6.30
CA GLN A 165 7.43 -19.62 -6.69
C GLN A 165 6.50 -19.28 -7.87
N VAL A 166 6.14 -17.99 -8.01
CA VAL A 166 5.31 -17.49 -9.11
C VAL A 166 6.16 -17.17 -10.33
N PHE A 167 7.28 -16.50 -10.09
CA PHE A 167 8.24 -16.09 -11.12
C PHE A 167 9.49 -16.96 -10.98
N GLY A 168 9.47 -18.16 -11.55
CA GLY A 168 10.63 -19.05 -11.55
C GLY A 168 11.81 -18.45 -12.31
N ASP A 169 13.01 -19.00 -12.11
CA ASP A 169 14.26 -18.52 -12.70
C ASP A 169 14.23 -18.41 -14.24
N GLU A 170 13.40 -19.21 -14.90
CA GLU A 170 13.22 -19.21 -16.37
C GLU A 170 12.33 -18.08 -16.88
N SER A 171 11.63 -17.34 -16.00
CA SER A 171 10.68 -16.28 -16.41
C SER A 171 11.36 -15.03 -16.97
N GLY A 172 12.64 -14.83 -16.68
CA GLY A 172 13.36 -13.57 -16.97
C GLY A 172 12.93 -12.39 -16.07
N ILE A 173 12.07 -12.63 -15.09
CA ILE A 173 11.58 -11.61 -14.15
C ILE A 173 12.40 -11.69 -12.86
N LEU A 174 12.97 -10.55 -12.46
CA LEU A 174 13.74 -10.46 -11.23
C LEU A 174 12.82 -10.23 -10.02
N VAL A 175 13.07 -10.91 -8.91
CA VAL A 175 12.35 -10.69 -7.65
C VAL A 175 13.26 -9.97 -6.66
N ARG A 176 12.79 -8.82 -6.15
CA ARG A 176 13.36 -8.12 -5.01
C ARG A 176 12.52 -8.40 -3.77
N GLU A 177 13.15 -9.03 -2.80
CA GLU A 177 12.44 -9.43 -1.60
C GLU A 177 12.17 -8.24 -0.68
N LEU A 178 10.92 -8.07 -0.33
CA LEU A 178 10.42 -7.13 0.67
C LEU A 178 9.33 -7.81 1.48
N THR A 179 9.56 -7.97 2.77
CA THR A 179 8.63 -8.69 3.64
C THR A 179 7.54 -7.75 4.17
N TYR A 180 6.29 -8.05 3.84
CA TYR A 180 5.13 -7.40 4.44
C TYR A 180 4.48 -8.32 5.47
N SER A 181 4.50 -7.92 6.73
CA SER A 181 3.87 -8.70 7.81
C SER A 181 2.38 -8.40 7.92
N ARG A 182 1.54 -9.28 7.37
CA ARG A 182 0.08 -9.19 7.51
C ARG A 182 -0.41 -9.29 8.96
N ARG A 183 0.38 -9.88 9.84
CA ARG A 183 0.10 -10.05 11.26
C ARG A 183 0.95 -9.14 12.14
N GLY A 184 1.73 -8.25 11.55
CA GLY A 184 2.54 -7.27 12.25
C GLY A 184 1.71 -6.22 12.99
N GLY A 185 2.36 -5.46 13.84
CA GLY A 185 1.80 -4.29 14.50
C GLY A 185 1.42 -3.20 13.51
N LEU A 186 0.71 -2.18 14.01
CA LEU A 186 0.26 -1.08 13.17
C LEU A 186 1.42 -0.34 12.51
N LEU A 187 2.42 0.08 13.28
CA LEU A 187 3.63 0.73 12.76
C LEU A 187 4.37 -0.11 11.72
N GLU A 188 4.60 -1.40 12.02
CA GLU A 188 5.33 -2.32 11.15
C GLU A 188 4.71 -2.40 9.74
N ARG A 189 3.38 -2.39 9.65
CA ARG A 189 2.66 -2.46 8.37
C ARG A 189 2.81 -1.21 7.50
N PHE A 190 3.12 -0.07 8.09
CA PHE A 190 3.30 1.19 7.38
C PHE A 190 4.78 1.53 7.15
N LEU A 191 5.65 1.21 8.10
CA LEU A 191 7.08 1.49 7.97
C LEU A 191 7.76 0.68 6.86
N VAL A 192 7.22 -0.48 6.47
CA VAL A 192 7.69 -1.24 5.30
C VAL A 192 7.68 -0.42 4.00
N TRP A 193 6.87 0.63 3.92
CA TRP A 193 6.87 1.55 2.80
C TRP A 193 8.20 2.32 2.68
N LEU A 194 8.89 2.60 3.78
CA LEU A 194 10.22 3.23 3.75
C LEU A 194 11.25 2.31 3.09
N ASP A 195 11.24 1.03 3.47
CA ASP A 195 12.11 0.02 2.86
C ASP A 195 11.80 -0.15 1.36
N LEU A 196 10.51 -0.06 1.00
CA LEU A 196 10.08 -0.06 -0.39
C LEU A 196 10.68 1.11 -1.17
N LEU A 197 10.57 2.33 -0.64
CA LEU A 197 11.13 3.53 -1.29
C LEU A 197 12.65 3.43 -1.45
N GLU A 198 13.36 2.91 -0.45
CA GLU A 198 14.80 2.70 -0.53
C GLU A 198 15.17 1.70 -1.64
N GLN A 199 14.44 0.58 -1.74
CA GLN A 199 14.65 -0.38 -2.82
C GLN A 199 14.36 0.23 -4.20
N ILE A 200 13.25 0.97 -4.34
CA ILE A 200 12.93 1.65 -5.60
C ILE A 200 14.05 2.63 -5.97
N ARG A 201 14.47 3.50 -5.05
CA ARG A 201 15.56 4.46 -5.27
C ARG A 201 16.85 3.78 -5.71
N THR A 202 17.20 2.67 -5.07
CA THR A 202 18.38 1.87 -5.43
C THR A 202 18.29 1.32 -6.86
N GLU A 203 17.11 0.84 -7.25
CA GLU A 203 16.93 0.27 -8.60
C GLU A 203 16.93 1.32 -9.70
N ILE A 204 16.56 2.57 -9.41
CA ILE A 204 16.45 3.64 -10.41
C ILE A 204 17.58 4.69 -10.32
N ASP A 205 18.51 4.58 -9.39
CA ASP A 205 19.54 5.58 -9.07
C ASP A 205 20.31 6.11 -10.31
N SER A 206 20.60 5.24 -11.28
CA SER A 206 21.33 5.60 -12.51
C SER A 206 20.40 5.92 -13.70
N LEU A 207 19.09 5.98 -13.52
CA LEU A 207 18.10 6.13 -14.57
C LEU A 207 17.45 7.51 -14.55
N SER A 208 17.19 8.05 -15.73
CA SER A 208 16.30 9.21 -15.87
C SER A 208 14.83 8.79 -15.74
N PRO A 209 13.90 9.71 -15.42
CA PRO A 209 12.45 9.40 -15.32
C PRO A 209 11.85 8.78 -16.60
N ALA A 210 12.47 9.00 -17.76
CA ALA A 210 12.04 8.42 -19.03
C ALA A 210 12.55 6.97 -19.25
N GLU A 211 13.40 6.45 -18.39
CA GLU A 211 14.03 5.14 -18.55
C GLU A 211 13.48 4.07 -17.61
N PHE A 212 12.56 4.41 -16.72
CA PHE A 212 11.90 3.42 -15.88
C PHE A 212 10.38 3.62 -15.82
N LEU A 213 9.69 2.55 -15.53
CA LEU A 213 8.26 2.54 -15.25
C LEU A 213 8.02 1.88 -13.90
N LEU A 214 7.20 2.51 -13.06
CA LEU A 214 6.81 1.98 -11.76
C LEU A 214 5.30 1.71 -11.78
N LEU A 215 4.92 0.47 -11.49
CA LEU A 215 3.55 -0.02 -11.51
C LEU A 215 3.14 -0.48 -10.12
N ASP A 216 2.13 0.16 -9.56
CA ASP A 216 1.46 -0.25 -8.33
C ASP A 216 0.05 -0.76 -8.65
N PRO A 217 -0.16 -2.09 -8.70
CA PRO A 217 -1.47 -2.67 -8.94
C PRO A 217 -2.27 -2.80 -7.64
N ASP A 218 -2.52 -1.72 -6.92
CA ASP A 218 -3.16 -1.69 -5.61
C ASP A 218 -2.43 -2.55 -4.56
N SER A 219 -1.13 -2.34 -4.42
CA SER A 219 -0.31 -3.06 -3.46
C SER A 219 -0.62 -2.68 -2.01
N ARG A 220 -0.58 -3.67 -1.12
CA ARG A 220 -0.60 -3.41 0.33
C ARG A 220 0.68 -2.72 0.83
N LEU A 221 1.75 -2.74 0.06
CA LEU A 221 3.00 -2.03 0.38
C LEU A 221 2.82 -0.51 0.40
N THR A 222 1.89 0.00 -0.41
CA THR A 222 1.52 1.41 -0.48
C THR A 222 0.17 1.70 0.17
N GLN A 223 -0.43 0.72 0.83
CA GLN A 223 -1.82 0.79 1.32
C GLN A 223 -2.77 1.19 0.19
N LEU A 224 -2.73 0.42 -0.90
CA LEU A 224 -3.53 0.61 -2.13
C LEU A 224 -3.36 2.02 -2.75
N GLY A 225 -2.12 2.50 -2.81
CA GLY A 225 -1.77 3.77 -3.43
C GLY A 225 -1.92 5.02 -2.53
N VAL A 226 -2.41 4.89 -1.29
CA VAL A 226 -2.49 6.03 -0.36
C VAL A 226 -1.10 6.59 -0.05
N LEU A 227 -0.13 5.73 0.21
CA LEU A 227 1.27 6.13 0.36
C LEU A 227 1.89 6.37 -1.03
N PRO A 228 2.53 7.53 -1.29
CA PRO A 228 3.08 7.88 -2.58
C PRO A 228 4.30 7.04 -2.99
N LEU A 229 4.60 7.04 -4.29
CA LEU A 229 5.81 6.46 -4.87
C LEU A 229 6.51 7.48 -5.76
#